data_bd6a2d06cdc82907d7d8f3eb6eb4cd4b
#
_entry.id   bd6a2d06cdc82907d7d8f3eb6eb4cd4b
#
_cell.length_a   1.000
_cell.length_b   1.000
_cell.length_c   1.000
_cell.angle_alpha   90.00
_cell.angle_beta   90.00
_cell.angle_gamma   90.00
#
_symmetry.space_group_name_H-M   'P 1'
#
loop_
_entity.id
_entity.type
_entity.pdbx_description
1 polymer ?
#
loop_
_entity_poly.entity_id
_entity_poly.type
_entity_poly.pdbx_seq_one_letter_code
_entity_poly.pdbx_strand_id
1 'polypeptide(L)'
;MVNKGLNYGRHIIADFAAKIGHYETVLDIGAGKGDDLMIYKSKCESTKLLALEGYEPNVSRLAERGIEVFSHNLEHDKFPFEDKSLDVVSANQILEHVKEIFWIFHEIARTLKIGGYFVLAGPNLASFHNRILLLLGKQPTSIQSHSAHVRGYTKPDLMQFLKIWGGFELVDFQGSNFYPFPPCIAKPLARAFPQAAWSIFLLLKKTKEYEGEFIKWPIEKSLETNFYLGEK
;
A
#
# COMPACT_ATOMS: atom_id res chain seq x y z
N MET A 1 12.94 -23.12 -6.91
CA MET A 1 13.58 -21.86 -6.49
C MET A 1 12.49 -20.86 -6.15
N VAL A 2 12.62 -20.08 -5.08
CA VAL A 2 11.66 -19.02 -4.69
C VAL A 2 11.64 -17.92 -5.75
N ASN A 3 10.46 -17.46 -6.14
CA ASN A 3 10.30 -16.34 -7.07
C ASN A 3 9.98 -15.05 -6.28
N LYS A 4 10.97 -14.18 -6.14
CA LYS A 4 10.79 -12.89 -5.43
C LYS A 4 9.85 -11.91 -6.15
N GLY A 5 9.66 -12.05 -7.46
CA GLY A 5 8.71 -11.22 -8.22
C GLY A 5 7.26 -11.41 -7.78
N LEU A 6 6.92 -12.56 -7.18
CA LEU A 6 5.59 -12.80 -6.61
C LEU A 6 5.31 -11.92 -5.38
N ASN A 7 6.33 -11.37 -4.71
CA ASN A 7 6.13 -10.50 -3.55
C ASN A 7 5.35 -9.23 -3.91
N TYR A 8 5.51 -8.72 -5.14
CA TYR A 8 4.79 -7.55 -5.64
C TYR A 8 3.34 -7.83 -6.03
N GLY A 9 2.93 -9.10 -6.10
CA GLY A 9 1.54 -9.52 -6.29
C GLY A 9 0.83 -8.90 -7.49
N ARG A 10 1.51 -8.63 -8.60
CA ARG A 10 0.96 -7.94 -9.79
C ARG A 10 -0.29 -8.60 -10.36
N HIS A 11 -0.41 -9.92 -10.24
CA HIS A 11 -1.64 -10.63 -10.60
C HIS A 11 -2.83 -10.26 -9.69
N ILE A 12 -2.56 -9.96 -8.40
CA ILE A 12 -3.60 -9.49 -7.46
C ILE A 12 -3.98 -8.05 -7.77
N ILE A 13 -3.01 -7.19 -8.11
CA ILE A 13 -3.29 -5.82 -8.58
C ILE A 13 -4.19 -5.86 -9.82
N ALA A 14 -3.92 -6.79 -10.76
CA ALA A 14 -4.76 -6.98 -11.94
C ALA A 14 -6.18 -7.46 -11.60
N ASP A 15 -6.31 -8.37 -10.62
CA ASP A 15 -7.61 -8.84 -10.12
C ASP A 15 -8.39 -7.72 -9.43
N PHE A 16 -7.71 -6.89 -8.63
CA PHE A 16 -8.32 -5.73 -7.96
C PHE A 16 -8.75 -4.67 -8.97
N ALA A 17 -7.91 -4.33 -9.94
CA ALA A 17 -8.25 -3.38 -11.00
C ALA A 17 -9.48 -3.85 -11.80
N ALA A 18 -9.56 -5.14 -12.12
CA ALA A 18 -10.73 -5.73 -12.77
C ALA A 18 -11.99 -5.71 -11.88
N LYS A 19 -11.85 -5.92 -10.57
CA LYS A 19 -12.95 -5.87 -9.59
C LYS A 19 -13.47 -4.45 -9.38
N ILE A 20 -12.61 -3.44 -9.39
CA ILE A 20 -12.99 -2.01 -9.33
C ILE A 20 -13.80 -1.64 -10.58
N GLY A 21 -13.39 -2.12 -11.75
CA GLY A 21 -14.07 -1.93 -13.03
C GLY A 21 -13.69 -0.61 -13.68
N HIS A 22 -14.51 0.44 -13.52
CA HIS A 22 -14.27 1.75 -14.13
C HIS A 22 -13.63 2.73 -13.16
N TYR A 23 -12.60 3.45 -13.62
CA TYR A 23 -11.91 4.53 -12.91
C TYR A 23 -11.25 5.47 -13.92
N GLU A 24 -11.29 6.77 -13.64
CA GLU A 24 -10.70 7.82 -14.50
C GLU A 24 -9.29 8.19 -14.06
N THR A 25 -9.00 8.10 -12.75
CA THR A 25 -7.72 8.50 -12.16
C THR A 25 -7.18 7.42 -11.24
N VAL A 26 -5.89 7.09 -11.40
CA VAL A 26 -5.15 6.20 -10.50
C VAL A 26 -3.86 6.87 -10.06
N LEU A 27 -3.68 7.01 -8.76
CA LEU A 27 -2.43 7.43 -8.13
C LEU A 27 -1.70 6.22 -7.58
N ASP A 28 -0.42 6.07 -7.88
CA ASP A 28 0.48 5.12 -7.23
C ASP A 28 1.52 5.84 -6.38
N ILE A 29 1.55 5.52 -5.09
CA ILE A 29 2.44 6.12 -4.09
C ILE A 29 3.70 5.26 -4.03
N GLY A 30 4.88 5.85 -4.33
CA GLY A 30 6.12 5.11 -4.47
C GLY A 30 6.09 4.23 -5.72
N ALA A 31 5.69 4.80 -6.85
CA ALA A 31 5.36 4.07 -8.09
C ALA A 31 6.53 3.29 -8.71
N GLY A 32 7.77 3.52 -8.28
CA GLY A 32 8.95 2.86 -8.78
C GLY A 32 9.07 2.99 -10.30
N LYS A 33 9.01 1.87 -11.02
CA LYS A 33 9.09 1.86 -12.49
C LYS A 33 7.73 2.01 -13.19
N GLY A 34 6.63 2.14 -12.44
CA GLY A 34 5.27 2.28 -12.96
C GLY A 34 4.63 0.99 -13.47
N ASP A 35 5.16 -0.17 -13.09
CA ASP A 35 4.64 -1.45 -13.59
C ASP A 35 3.21 -1.70 -13.11
N ASP A 36 2.86 -1.29 -11.88
CA ASP A 36 1.51 -1.44 -11.33
C ASP A 36 0.54 -0.47 -12.01
N LEU A 37 0.95 0.78 -12.29
CA LEU A 37 0.16 1.75 -13.08
C LEU A 37 -0.17 1.21 -14.49
N MET A 38 0.78 0.54 -15.14
CA MET A 38 0.53 -0.07 -16.45
C MET A 38 -0.50 -1.20 -16.39
N ILE A 39 -0.62 -1.90 -15.26
CA ILE A 39 -1.69 -2.88 -15.04
C ILE A 39 -3.05 -2.19 -15.00
N TYR A 40 -3.19 -1.09 -14.25
CA TYR A 40 -4.43 -0.31 -14.24
C TYR A 40 -4.78 0.21 -15.64
N LYS A 41 -3.79 0.75 -16.38
CA LYS A 41 -3.97 1.20 -17.77
C LYS A 41 -4.48 0.10 -18.68
N SER A 42 -3.98 -1.13 -18.54
CA SER A 42 -4.41 -2.27 -19.34
C SER A 42 -5.86 -2.71 -19.08
N LYS A 43 -6.44 -2.32 -17.94
CA LYS A 43 -7.84 -2.63 -17.58
C LYS A 43 -8.81 -1.50 -17.94
N CYS A 44 -8.32 -0.25 -17.95
CA CYS A 44 -9.09 0.91 -18.34
C CYS A 44 -8.18 1.88 -19.12
N GLU A 45 -8.25 1.85 -20.46
CA GLU A 45 -7.32 2.59 -21.34
C GLU A 45 -7.41 4.11 -21.21
N SER A 46 -8.58 4.64 -20.86
CA SER A 46 -8.80 6.09 -20.69
C SER A 46 -8.25 6.66 -19.39
N THR A 47 -7.75 5.79 -18.49
CA THR A 47 -7.29 6.19 -17.16
C THR A 47 -6.10 7.15 -17.21
N LYS A 48 -6.20 8.26 -16.47
CA LYS A 48 -5.09 9.14 -16.15
C LYS A 48 -4.22 8.48 -15.08
N LEU A 49 -2.93 8.28 -15.39
CA LEU A 49 -1.96 7.68 -14.49
C LEU A 49 -1.15 8.77 -13.78
N LEU A 50 -1.15 8.74 -12.46
CA LEU A 50 -0.47 9.67 -11.58
C LEU A 50 0.51 8.89 -10.68
N ALA A 51 1.68 9.46 -10.43
CA ALA A 51 2.69 8.86 -9.57
C ALA A 51 3.25 9.86 -8.57
N LEU A 52 3.40 9.45 -7.31
CA LEU A 52 4.29 10.08 -6.35
C LEU A 52 5.57 9.24 -6.27
N GLU A 53 6.71 9.81 -6.69
CA GLU A 53 8.00 9.11 -6.72
C GLU A 53 9.13 10.10 -6.46
N GLY A 54 9.98 9.81 -5.47
CA GLY A 54 11.07 10.69 -5.07
C GLY A 54 12.44 10.31 -5.63
N TYR A 55 12.59 9.13 -6.23
CA TYR A 55 13.87 8.68 -6.78
C TYR A 55 14.01 9.08 -8.24
N GLU A 56 14.87 10.05 -8.52
CA GLU A 56 15.02 10.69 -9.84
C GLU A 56 15.14 9.73 -11.03
N PRO A 57 15.88 8.62 -10.97
CA PRO A 57 15.93 7.67 -12.09
C PRO A 57 14.59 6.98 -12.40
N ASN A 58 13.68 6.90 -11.43
CA ASN A 58 12.33 6.41 -11.65
C ASN A 58 11.43 7.52 -12.23
N VAL A 59 11.57 8.76 -11.76
CA VAL A 59 10.80 9.91 -12.26
C VAL A 59 10.93 10.04 -13.78
N SER A 60 12.17 10.06 -14.30
CA SER A 60 12.42 10.11 -15.75
C SER A 60 11.77 8.95 -16.50
N ARG A 61 11.88 7.74 -15.96
CA ARG A 61 11.32 6.52 -16.60
C ARG A 61 9.79 6.50 -16.59
N LEU A 62 9.16 7.01 -15.54
CA LEU A 62 7.71 7.14 -15.46
C LEU A 62 7.20 8.15 -16.49
N ALA A 63 7.85 9.28 -16.62
CA ALA A 63 7.52 10.31 -17.63
C ALA A 63 7.61 9.76 -19.06
N GLU A 64 8.65 8.97 -19.38
CA GLU A 64 8.79 8.27 -20.67
C GLU A 64 7.62 7.31 -20.97
N ARG A 65 6.96 6.78 -19.93
CA ARG A 65 5.78 5.92 -20.04
C ARG A 65 4.45 6.69 -20.14
N GLY A 66 4.50 8.02 -20.20
CA GLY A 66 3.31 8.88 -20.24
C GLY A 66 2.56 8.95 -18.90
N ILE A 67 3.25 8.73 -17.80
CA ILE A 67 2.73 8.83 -16.43
C ILE A 67 3.04 10.26 -15.94
N GLU A 68 2.06 10.94 -15.37
CA GLU A 68 2.25 12.23 -14.73
C GLU A 68 2.88 12.02 -13.34
N VAL A 69 4.10 12.55 -13.16
CA VAL A 69 4.92 12.27 -11.97
C VAL A 69 5.08 13.53 -11.14
N PHE A 70 4.91 13.37 -9.83
CA PHE A 70 5.16 14.40 -8.84
C PHE A 70 6.28 13.93 -7.93
N SER A 71 7.40 14.69 -7.89
CA SER A 71 8.51 14.42 -6.97
C SER A 71 8.19 15.05 -5.62
N HIS A 72 7.69 14.23 -4.68
CA HIS A 72 7.26 14.67 -3.36
C HIS A 72 7.83 13.78 -2.27
N ASN A 73 8.11 14.37 -1.11
CA ASN A 73 8.41 13.64 0.10
C ASN A 73 7.11 13.19 0.76
N LEU A 74 6.79 11.90 0.67
CA LEU A 74 5.55 11.31 1.20
C LEU A 74 5.34 11.57 2.70
N GLU A 75 6.42 11.82 3.45
CA GLU A 75 6.36 11.96 4.90
C GLU A 75 6.05 13.39 5.36
N HIS A 76 6.18 14.40 4.47
CA HIS A 76 6.04 15.81 4.86
C HIS A 76 5.28 16.67 3.85
N ASP A 77 5.29 16.29 2.57
CA ASP A 77 4.63 17.11 1.56
C ASP A 77 3.14 16.76 1.46
N LYS A 78 2.31 17.79 1.33
CA LYS A 78 0.90 17.62 0.99
C LYS A 78 0.81 17.05 -0.44
N PHE A 79 -0.03 16.03 -0.65
CA PHE A 79 -0.24 15.51 -1.99
C PHE A 79 -0.84 16.59 -2.90
N PRO A 80 -0.30 16.77 -4.12
CA PRO A 80 -0.67 17.86 -5.04
C PRO A 80 -2.02 17.59 -5.72
N PHE A 81 -2.98 17.08 -4.97
CA PHE A 81 -4.32 16.74 -5.44
C PHE A 81 -5.38 17.36 -4.54
N GLU A 82 -6.47 17.78 -5.16
CA GLU A 82 -7.64 18.29 -4.46
C GLU A 82 -8.31 17.20 -3.63
N ASP A 83 -9.09 17.62 -2.64
CA ASP A 83 -9.90 16.72 -1.85
C ASP A 83 -10.89 15.95 -2.75
N LYS A 84 -11.03 14.64 -2.54
CA LYS A 84 -12.00 13.80 -3.27
C LYS A 84 -11.84 13.88 -4.80
N SER A 85 -10.61 13.91 -5.30
CA SER A 85 -10.31 14.02 -6.73
C SER A 85 -9.90 12.70 -7.38
N LEU A 86 -9.46 11.70 -6.59
CA LEU A 86 -8.92 10.44 -7.09
C LEU A 86 -9.92 9.29 -6.99
N ASP A 87 -9.98 8.43 -8.01
CA ASP A 87 -10.83 7.22 -8.00
C ASP A 87 -10.13 6.04 -7.34
N VAL A 88 -8.83 5.89 -7.60
CA VAL A 88 -8.00 4.81 -7.03
C VAL A 88 -6.69 5.38 -6.51
N VAL A 89 -6.31 4.98 -5.31
CA VAL A 89 -4.96 5.17 -4.75
C VAL A 89 -4.35 3.81 -4.51
N SER A 90 -3.11 3.60 -4.95
CA SER A 90 -2.33 2.38 -4.75
C SER A 90 -1.08 2.66 -3.93
N ALA A 91 -0.76 1.79 -2.98
CA ALA A 91 0.47 1.82 -2.18
C ALA A 91 0.97 0.38 -2.04
N ASN A 92 1.81 -0.05 -2.98
CA ASN A 92 2.35 -1.41 -3.03
C ASN A 92 3.83 -1.43 -2.63
N GLN A 93 4.16 -2.07 -1.51
CA GLN A 93 5.53 -2.21 -0.98
C GLN A 93 6.20 -0.85 -0.71
N ILE A 94 5.47 0.10 -0.14
CA ILE A 94 5.98 1.43 0.20
C ILE A 94 5.79 1.78 1.69
N LEU A 95 4.67 1.38 2.31
CA LEU A 95 4.34 1.80 3.68
C LEU A 95 5.31 1.25 4.73
N GLU A 96 5.99 0.14 4.47
CA GLU A 96 7.03 -0.41 5.33
C GLU A 96 8.30 0.45 5.41
N HIS A 97 8.49 1.36 4.45
CA HIS A 97 9.66 2.24 4.36
C HIS A 97 9.45 3.62 5.01
N VAL A 98 8.22 3.96 5.40
CA VAL A 98 7.86 5.29 5.89
C VAL A 98 7.53 5.29 7.38
N LYS A 99 7.92 6.38 8.07
CA LYS A 99 7.61 6.60 9.49
C LYS A 99 6.26 7.29 9.66
N GLU A 100 5.93 8.27 8.81
CA GLU A 100 4.81 9.20 9.00
C GLU A 100 3.48 8.62 8.47
N ILE A 101 3.11 7.44 8.97
CA ILE A 101 1.92 6.69 8.53
C ILE A 101 0.61 7.48 8.72
N PHE A 102 0.49 8.25 9.81
CA PHE A 102 -0.72 9.04 10.07
C PHE A 102 -0.91 10.14 9.01
N TRP A 103 0.17 10.81 8.62
CA TRP A 103 0.16 11.81 7.56
C TRP A 103 -0.20 11.20 6.20
N ILE A 104 0.43 10.09 5.83
CA ILE A 104 0.19 9.42 4.55
C ILE A 104 -1.26 8.95 4.45
N PHE A 105 -1.81 8.34 5.50
CA PHE A 105 -3.22 7.94 5.51
C PHE A 105 -4.18 9.11 5.55
N HIS A 106 -3.80 10.24 6.16
CA HIS A 106 -4.54 11.50 6.06
C HIS A 106 -4.66 11.95 4.60
N GLU A 107 -3.56 12.02 3.88
CA GLU A 107 -3.54 12.47 2.50
C GLU A 107 -4.27 11.49 1.55
N ILE A 108 -4.12 10.18 1.75
CA ILE A 108 -4.91 9.17 1.03
C ILE A 108 -6.41 9.35 1.29
N ALA A 109 -6.80 9.46 2.56
CA ALA A 109 -8.20 9.61 2.92
C ALA A 109 -8.80 10.93 2.42
N ARG A 110 -8.01 12.02 2.40
CA ARG A 110 -8.43 13.33 1.91
C ARG A 110 -8.66 13.30 0.39
N THR A 111 -7.67 12.81 -0.37
CA THR A 111 -7.67 12.90 -1.83
C THR A 111 -8.58 11.90 -2.52
N LEU A 112 -8.87 10.76 -1.89
CA LEU A 112 -9.73 9.74 -2.46
C LEU A 112 -11.20 10.15 -2.44
N LYS A 113 -11.92 9.95 -3.54
CA LYS A 113 -13.39 10.14 -3.64
C LYS A 113 -14.13 9.21 -2.69
N ILE A 114 -15.33 9.60 -2.22
CA ILE A 114 -16.26 8.65 -1.62
C ILE A 114 -16.68 7.66 -2.70
N GLY A 115 -16.65 6.37 -2.38
CA GLY A 115 -16.82 5.29 -3.36
C GLY A 115 -15.54 4.89 -4.07
N GLY A 116 -14.46 5.68 -3.96
CA GLY A 116 -13.14 5.36 -4.50
C GLY A 116 -12.43 4.23 -3.73
N TYR A 117 -11.35 3.71 -4.30
CA TYR A 117 -10.68 2.53 -3.79
C TYR A 117 -9.23 2.79 -3.39
N PHE A 118 -8.83 2.21 -2.28
CA PHE A 118 -7.44 2.18 -1.84
C PHE A 118 -6.90 0.76 -1.89
N VAL A 119 -5.84 0.55 -2.68
CA VAL A 119 -5.11 -0.71 -2.75
C VAL A 119 -3.87 -0.61 -1.88
N LEU A 120 -3.88 -1.35 -0.78
CA LEU A 120 -2.80 -1.40 0.19
C LEU A 120 -2.10 -2.75 0.11
N ALA A 121 -0.79 -2.76 -0.11
CA ALA A 121 -0.02 -3.99 -0.13
C ALA A 121 1.36 -3.83 0.50
N GLY A 122 1.83 -4.88 1.18
CA GLY A 122 3.15 -4.89 1.79
C GLY A 122 3.57 -6.24 2.34
N PRO A 123 4.80 -6.35 2.87
CA PRO A 123 5.30 -7.57 3.50
C PRO A 123 4.48 -7.90 4.76
N ASN A 124 4.14 -9.16 4.90
CA ASN A 124 3.39 -9.65 6.05
C ASN A 124 4.34 -10.07 7.18
N LEU A 125 4.33 -9.30 8.28
CA LEU A 125 5.09 -9.65 9.49
C LEU A 125 4.69 -11.02 10.04
N ALA A 126 3.40 -11.39 9.92
CA ALA A 126 2.85 -12.66 10.37
C ALA A 126 2.86 -13.76 9.30
N SER A 127 3.71 -13.66 8.26
CA SER A 127 3.87 -14.73 7.28
C SER A 127 4.38 -16.02 7.90
N PHE A 128 4.09 -17.17 7.26
CA PHE A 128 4.45 -18.48 7.80
C PHE A 128 5.93 -18.57 8.21
N HIS A 129 6.85 -18.17 7.33
CA HIS A 129 8.29 -18.26 7.64
C HIS A 129 8.71 -17.28 8.75
N ASN A 130 8.11 -16.08 8.84
CA ASN A 130 8.39 -15.12 9.90
C ASN A 130 7.97 -15.64 11.27
N ARG A 131 6.83 -16.34 11.35
CA ARG A 131 6.39 -17.03 12.59
C ARG A 131 7.40 -18.07 13.04
N ILE A 132 7.96 -18.85 12.10
CA ILE A 132 9.01 -19.83 12.42
C ILE A 132 10.29 -19.13 12.90
N LEU A 133 10.70 -18.04 12.24
CA LEU A 133 11.86 -17.26 12.67
C LEU A 133 11.70 -16.72 14.09
N LEU A 134 10.54 -16.15 14.40
CA LEU A 134 10.23 -15.65 15.75
C LEU A 134 10.23 -16.78 16.79
N LEU A 135 9.66 -17.94 16.46
CA LEU A 135 9.68 -19.11 17.34
C LEU A 135 11.12 -19.58 17.65
N LEU A 136 12.03 -19.39 16.71
CA LEU A 136 13.46 -19.68 16.86
C LEU A 136 14.28 -18.51 17.46
N GLY A 137 13.61 -17.44 17.95
CA GLY A 137 14.27 -16.25 18.50
C GLY A 137 14.99 -15.40 17.46
N LYS A 138 14.65 -15.53 16.16
CA LYS A 138 15.25 -14.78 15.07
C LYS A 138 14.34 -13.65 14.59
N GLN A 139 14.96 -12.53 14.18
CA GLN A 139 14.24 -11.39 13.61
C GLN A 139 13.53 -11.78 12.29
N PRO A 140 12.26 -11.40 12.11
CA PRO A 140 11.54 -11.58 10.84
C PRO A 140 12.25 -10.92 9.66
N THR A 141 12.23 -11.57 8.49
CA THR A 141 12.88 -11.02 7.29
C THR A 141 12.24 -9.73 6.79
N SER A 142 10.98 -9.48 7.14
CA SER A 142 10.24 -8.27 6.76
C SER A 142 10.58 -7.04 7.61
N ILE A 143 11.36 -7.18 8.71
CA ILE A 143 11.72 -6.06 9.59
C ILE A 143 13.07 -6.30 10.27
N GLN A 144 14.12 -6.49 9.49
CA GLN A 144 15.46 -6.67 10.00
C GLN A 144 16.13 -5.33 10.27
N SER A 145 16.93 -5.22 11.35
CA SER A 145 17.61 -3.97 11.76
C SER A 145 18.53 -3.37 10.70
N HIS A 146 18.99 -4.18 9.75
CA HIS A 146 19.84 -3.74 8.63
C HIS A 146 19.09 -3.60 7.31
N SER A 147 17.74 -3.65 7.34
CA SER A 147 16.89 -3.39 6.16
C SER A 147 16.37 -1.95 6.15
N ALA A 148 15.84 -1.53 5.01
CA ALA A 148 15.19 -0.22 4.87
C ALA A 148 13.77 -0.18 5.46
N HIS A 149 13.25 -1.30 5.98
CA HIS A 149 11.91 -1.36 6.54
C HIS A 149 11.91 -0.83 7.98
N VAL A 150 11.13 0.18 8.22
CA VAL A 150 10.97 0.80 9.56
C VAL A 150 9.71 0.28 10.27
N ARG A 151 8.77 -0.33 9.53
CA ARG A 151 7.53 -0.89 10.06
C ARG A 151 7.26 -2.29 9.52
N GLY A 152 6.57 -3.10 10.32
CA GLY A 152 6.03 -4.40 9.91
C GLY A 152 4.53 -4.43 10.12
N TYR A 153 3.80 -5.00 9.16
CA TYR A 153 2.34 -5.02 9.17
C TYR A 153 1.79 -6.44 9.20
N THR A 154 0.64 -6.58 9.86
CA THR A 154 -0.23 -7.75 9.75
C THR A 154 -1.63 -7.29 9.33
N LYS A 155 -2.43 -8.17 8.73
CA LYS A 155 -3.83 -7.82 8.41
C LYS A 155 -4.62 -7.35 9.64
N PRO A 156 -4.62 -8.03 10.79
CA PRO A 156 -5.37 -7.58 11.97
C PRO A 156 -4.94 -6.19 12.45
N ASP A 157 -3.65 -5.91 12.46
CA ASP A 157 -3.09 -4.63 12.88
C ASP A 157 -3.50 -3.50 11.93
N LEU A 158 -3.35 -3.70 10.61
CA LEU A 158 -3.83 -2.74 9.61
C LEU A 158 -5.34 -2.48 9.75
N MET A 159 -6.15 -3.51 9.93
CA MET A 159 -7.59 -3.34 10.13
C MET A 159 -7.90 -2.58 11.43
N GLN A 160 -7.10 -2.74 12.47
CA GLN A 160 -7.24 -1.97 13.71
C GLN A 160 -6.83 -0.50 13.51
N PHE A 161 -5.76 -0.24 12.77
CA PHE A 161 -5.32 1.10 12.41
C PHE A 161 -6.39 1.84 11.57
N LEU A 162 -6.97 1.17 10.59
CA LEU A 162 -8.03 1.75 9.75
C LEU A 162 -9.30 2.12 10.53
N LYS A 163 -9.55 1.49 11.69
CA LYS A 163 -10.67 1.85 12.58
C LYS A 163 -10.51 3.20 13.28
N ILE A 164 -9.33 3.81 13.25
CA ILE A 164 -9.11 5.18 13.76
C ILE A 164 -10.12 6.14 13.14
N TRP A 165 -10.32 6.02 11.83
CA TRP A 165 -11.38 6.73 11.12
C TRP A 165 -12.62 5.86 10.88
N GLY A 166 -12.43 4.58 10.49
CA GLY A 166 -13.51 3.66 10.18
C GLY A 166 -14.27 3.99 8.90
N GLY A 167 -13.68 4.75 7.98
CA GLY A 167 -14.24 5.11 6.69
C GLY A 167 -13.76 4.23 5.54
N PHE A 168 -12.91 3.24 5.81
CA PHE A 168 -12.50 2.23 4.85
C PHE A 168 -13.19 0.90 5.13
N GLU A 169 -13.91 0.39 4.13
CA GLU A 169 -14.49 -0.95 4.11
C GLU A 169 -13.58 -1.90 3.35
N LEU A 170 -13.31 -3.08 3.93
CA LEU A 170 -12.54 -4.13 3.27
C LEU A 170 -13.40 -4.86 2.24
N VAL A 171 -13.09 -4.67 0.96
CA VAL A 171 -13.80 -5.30 -0.19
C VAL A 171 -13.19 -6.66 -0.53
N ASP A 172 -11.85 -6.77 -0.49
CA ASP A 172 -11.14 -8.02 -0.79
C ASP A 172 -9.81 -8.10 -0.03
N PHE A 173 -9.39 -9.32 0.22
CA PHE A 173 -8.12 -9.62 0.88
C PHE A 173 -7.45 -10.83 0.24
N GLN A 174 -6.24 -10.65 -0.29
CA GLN A 174 -5.46 -11.71 -0.91
C GLN A 174 -4.04 -11.76 -0.37
N GLY A 175 -3.39 -12.91 -0.55
CA GLY A 175 -1.98 -13.11 -0.22
C GLY A 175 -1.16 -13.49 -1.45
N SER A 176 0.10 -13.10 -1.48
CA SER A 176 1.02 -13.49 -2.54
C SER A 176 2.30 -14.07 -1.97
N ASN A 177 2.82 -15.09 -2.70
CA ASN A 177 4.02 -15.83 -2.35
C ASN A 177 3.91 -16.57 -1.00
N PHE A 178 4.70 -17.62 -0.84
CA PHE A 178 4.69 -18.43 0.39
C PHE A 178 6.08 -19.07 0.59
N TYR A 179 6.91 -18.42 1.38
CA TYR A 179 8.27 -18.89 1.62
C TYR A 179 8.29 -20.11 2.54
N PRO A 180 9.20 -21.06 2.30
CA PRO A 180 10.29 -21.05 1.29
C PRO A 180 9.95 -21.79 -0.01
N PHE A 181 8.68 -21.94 -0.38
CA PHE A 181 8.23 -22.81 -1.45
C PHE A 181 8.41 -22.20 -2.86
N PRO A 182 8.58 -23.07 -3.91
CA PRO A 182 8.56 -22.63 -5.30
C PRO A 182 7.16 -22.20 -5.75
N PRO A 183 7.02 -21.45 -6.85
CA PRO A 183 5.73 -20.88 -7.30
C PRO A 183 4.57 -21.86 -7.43
N CYS A 184 4.83 -23.11 -7.86
CA CYS A 184 3.81 -24.16 -8.02
C CYS A 184 3.13 -24.56 -6.69
N ILE A 185 3.84 -24.40 -5.57
CA ILE A 185 3.33 -24.65 -4.21
C ILE A 185 2.93 -23.31 -3.54
N ALA A 186 3.76 -22.27 -3.70
CA ALA A 186 3.55 -20.98 -3.05
C ALA A 186 2.22 -20.31 -3.45
N LYS A 187 1.85 -20.37 -4.75
CA LYS A 187 0.60 -19.76 -5.24
C LYS A 187 -0.66 -20.39 -4.63
N PRO A 188 -0.86 -21.72 -4.68
CA PRO A 188 -2.03 -22.35 -4.05
C PRO A 188 -2.05 -22.15 -2.52
N LEU A 189 -0.90 -22.21 -1.84
CA LEU A 189 -0.84 -21.96 -0.40
C LEU A 189 -1.20 -20.51 -0.07
N ALA A 190 -0.69 -19.52 -0.80
CA ALA A 190 -1.02 -18.12 -0.58
C ALA A 190 -2.51 -17.82 -0.81
N ARG A 191 -3.15 -18.52 -1.78
CA ARG A 191 -4.59 -18.43 -2.01
C ARG A 191 -5.41 -19.06 -0.89
N ALA A 192 -5.00 -20.25 -0.41
CA ALA A 192 -5.71 -20.95 0.65
C ALA A 192 -5.51 -20.32 2.04
N PHE A 193 -4.31 -19.78 2.30
CA PHE A 193 -3.91 -19.18 3.58
C PHE A 193 -3.33 -17.77 3.40
N PRO A 194 -4.12 -16.80 2.91
CA PRO A 194 -3.60 -15.46 2.58
C PRO A 194 -3.00 -14.74 3.79
N GLN A 195 -3.48 -14.99 5.00
CA GLN A 195 -2.93 -14.41 6.23
C GLN A 195 -1.55 -14.96 6.63
N ALA A 196 -1.12 -16.06 6.03
CA ALA A 196 0.20 -16.64 6.23
C ALA A 196 1.13 -16.46 5.02
N ALA A 197 0.63 -15.83 3.95
CA ALA A 197 1.41 -15.48 2.76
C ALA A 197 2.51 -14.46 3.08
N TRP A 198 3.51 -14.38 2.23
CA TRP A 198 4.66 -13.47 2.42
C TRP A 198 4.27 -12.00 2.26
N SER A 199 3.43 -11.67 1.27
CA SER A 199 2.82 -10.35 1.13
C SER A 199 1.32 -10.43 1.30
N ILE A 200 0.73 -9.37 1.82
CA ILE A 200 -0.71 -9.18 1.97
C ILE A 200 -1.18 -8.02 1.11
N PHE A 201 -2.40 -8.14 0.58
CA PHE A 201 -3.05 -7.20 -0.33
C PHE A 201 -4.47 -6.96 0.15
N LEU A 202 -4.82 -5.71 0.37
CA LEU A 202 -6.14 -5.27 0.79
C LEU A 202 -6.72 -4.35 -0.27
N LEU A 203 -7.92 -4.65 -0.75
CA LEU A 203 -8.73 -3.73 -1.52
C LEU A 203 -9.73 -3.08 -0.57
N LEU A 204 -9.60 -1.79 -0.37
CA LEU A 204 -10.40 -0.99 0.56
C LEU A 204 -11.26 0.00 -0.24
N LYS A 205 -12.51 0.22 0.20
CA LYS A 205 -13.41 1.23 -0.40
C LYS A 205 -13.65 2.34 0.60
N LYS A 206 -13.52 3.59 0.18
CA LYS A 206 -13.88 4.75 0.99
C LYS A 206 -15.40 4.89 1.01
N THR A 207 -16.00 4.87 2.21
CA THR A 207 -17.46 4.83 2.38
C THR A 207 -18.07 6.08 2.99
N LYS A 208 -17.26 6.97 3.58
CA LYS A 208 -17.74 8.18 4.23
C LYS A 208 -16.76 9.35 4.14
N GLU A 209 -17.21 10.51 4.55
CA GLU A 209 -16.37 11.72 4.66
C GLU A 209 -15.22 11.53 5.63
N TYR A 210 -14.11 12.22 5.35
CA TYR A 210 -12.93 12.26 6.18
C TYR A 210 -12.73 13.67 6.74
N GLU A 211 -12.53 13.80 8.06
CA GLU A 211 -12.43 15.07 8.78
C GLU A 211 -11.10 15.24 9.55
N GLY A 212 -10.06 14.49 9.15
CA GLY A 212 -8.72 14.59 9.74
C GLY A 212 -8.48 13.64 10.92
N GLU A 213 -9.23 12.54 11.04
CA GLU A 213 -9.13 11.61 12.17
C GLU A 213 -7.73 11.01 12.33
N PHE A 214 -7.04 10.68 11.23
CA PHE A 214 -5.69 10.11 11.30
C PHE A 214 -4.68 11.09 11.94
N ILE A 215 -4.71 12.38 11.59
CA ILE A 215 -3.77 13.36 12.18
C ILE A 215 -4.18 13.83 13.57
N LYS A 216 -5.45 13.71 13.96
CA LYS A 216 -5.93 14.01 15.31
C LYS A 216 -5.56 12.91 16.31
N TRP A 217 -5.54 11.65 15.88
CA TRP A 217 -5.34 10.49 16.74
C TRP A 217 -4.04 10.50 17.57
N PRO A 218 -2.84 10.80 16.99
CA PRO A 218 -1.62 10.85 17.79
C PRO A 218 -1.68 11.88 18.92
N ILE A 219 -2.36 13.00 18.70
CA ILE A 219 -2.55 14.07 19.68
C ILE A 219 -3.52 13.59 20.77
N GLU A 220 -4.68 13.09 20.39
CA GLU A 220 -5.72 12.61 21.33
C GLU A 220 -5.24 11.46 22.20
N LYS A 221 -4.36 10.62 21.69
CA LYS A 221 -3.78 9.49 22.42
C LYS A 221 -2.46 9.80 23.11
N SER A 222 -1.96 11.02 22.97
CA SER A 222 -0.69 11.45 23.58
C SER A 222 0.44 10.47 23.26
N LEU A 223 0.58 10.09 21.97
CA LEU A 223 1.61 9.16 21.56
C LEU A 223 3.00 9.74 21.85
N GLU A 224 3.90 8.94 22.42
CA GLU A 224 5.23 9.39 22.87
C GLU A 224 6.16 9.80 21.71
N THR A 225 5.89 9.32 20.48
CA THR A 225 6.66 9.66 19.29
C THR A 225 6.07 10.89 18.60
N ASN A 226 6.92 11.86 18.26
CA ASN A 226 6.51 13.00 17.43
C ASN A 226 6.28 12.53 15.99
N PHE A 227 5.04 12.66 15.54
CA PHE A 227 4.66 12.43 14.14
C PHE A 227 4.46 13.77 13.43
N TYR A 228 4.70 13.78 12.11
CA TYR A 228 4.33 14.90 11.26
C TYR A 228 2.81 14.90 11.04
N LEU A 229 2.18 16.02 11.32
CA LEU A 229 0.70 16.16 11.31
C LEU A 229 0.24 17.31 10.39
N GLY A 230 1.12 17.74 9.51
CA GLY A 230 0.92 18.92 8.65
C GLY A 230 1.55 20.18 9.26
N GLU A 231 1.66 21.21 8.43
CA GLU A 231 2.06 22.55 8.91
C GLU A 231 0.96 23.13 9.82
N LYS A 232 1.38 23.79 10.89
CA LYS A 232 0.46 24.49 11.81
C LYS A 232 -0.01 25.79 11.23
#